data_1ca69c3bd2eb4be5a0c49094c6644416
#
_entry.id   1ca69c3bd2eb4be5a0c49094c6644416
#
_cell.length_a   1.000
_cell.length_b   1.000
_cell.length_c   1.000
_cell.angle_alpha   90.00
_cell.angle_beta   90.00
_cell.angle_gamma   90.00
#
_symmetry.space_group_name_H-M   'P 1'
#
loop_
_entity.id
_entity.type
_entity.pdbx_description
1 polymer ?
#
loop_
_entity_poly.entity_id
_entity_poly.type
_entity_poly.pdbx_seq_one_letter_code
_entity_poly.pdbx_strand_id
1 'polypeptide(L)'
;MNNSDIKFVPKGWGYEKWICNTPEYCGKLLFFAKGKRCSWHYHLLKDETFFLQTGKIHLFYGFDTNIGLSESIVLEPGDKFHVERKMKHQMVALEDSELFEFSTQHFDEDSHRIFRGD
;
A
#
# COMPACT_ATOMS: atom_id res chain seq x y z
N MET A 1 26.35 -8.23 -6.74
CA MET A 1 24.98 -7.69 -6.60
C MET A 1 24.89 -6.35 -7.30
N ASN A 2 23.84 -6.14 -8.04
CA ASN A 2 23.62 -4.92 -8.78
C ASN A 2 22.48 -4.12 -8.15
N ASN A 3 22.78 -2.90 -7.66
CA ASN A 3 21.77 -2.03 -7.05
C ASN A 3 20.80 -1.42 -8.06
N SER A 4 21.03 -1.62 -9.37
CA SER A 4 20.14 -1.10 -10.42
C SER A 4 18.87 -1.93 -10.63
N ASP A 5 18.70 -3.04 -9.90
CA ASP A 5 17.52 -3.89 -10.04
C ASP A 5 16.28 -3.36 -9.31
N ILE A 6 16.42 -2.25 -8.60
CA ILE A 6 15.27 -1.60 -7.98
C ILE A 6 14.39 -1.00 -9.08
N LYS A 7 13.11 -1.41 -9.08
CA LYS A 7 12.14 -0.91 -10.07
C LYS A 7 11.42 0.31 -9.52
N PHE A 8 11.44 1.39 -10.25
CA PHE A 8 10.70 2.61 -9.93
C PHE A 8 9.39 2.65 -10.70
N VAL A 9 8.27 2.78 -9.99
CA VAL A 9 6.93 2.81 -10.59
C VAL A 9 6.23 4.11 -10.18
N PRO A 10 6.10 5.09 -11.08
CA PRO A 10 5.36 6.31 -10.77
C PRO A 10 3.86 6.04 -10.63
N LYS A 11 3.21 6.77 -9.73
CA LYS A 11 1.77 6.70 -9.46
C LYS A 11 1.21 8.11 -9.40
N GLY A 12 -0.09 8.27 -9.63
CA GLY A 12 -0.74 9.57 -9.49
C GLY A 12 -0.66 10.12 -8.06
N TRP A 13 -0.49 9.26 -7.06
CA TRP A 13 -0.36 9.67 -5.65
C TRP A 13 1.08 9.80 -5.17
N GLY A 14 2.09 9.44 -6.01
CA GLY A 14 3.50 9.48 -5.65
C GLY A 14 4.28 8.44 -6.43
N TYR A 15 4.91 7.49 -5.74
CA TYR A 15 5.66 6.44 -6.42
C TYR A 15 5.85 5.21 -5.54
N GLU A 16 6.21 4.10 -6.19
CA GLU A 16 6.67 2.87 -5.52
C GLU A 16 8.10 2.58 -5.97
N LYS A 17 8.94 2.23 -5.02
CA LYS A 17 10.25 1.61 -5.29
C LYS A 17 10.13 0.13 -4.93
N TRP A 18 10.20 -0.72 -5.93
CA TRP A 18 10.20 -2.16 -5.72
C TRP A 18 11.62 -2.59 -5.42
N ILE A 19 11.92 -2.75 -4.13
CA ILE A 19 13.26 -3.11 -3.66
C ILE A 19 13.54 -4.56 -4.01
N CYS A 20 12.55 -5.43 -3.85
CA CYS A 20 12.61 -6.83 -4.26
C CYS A 20 11.20 -7.37 -4.44
N ASN A 21 11.05 -8.29 -5.37
CA ASN A 21 9.80 -9.02 -5.59
C ASN A 21 10.15 -10.41 -6.09
N THR A 22 10.07 -11.38 -5.21
CA THR A 22 10.50 -12.76 -5.45
C THR A 22 9.34 -13.72 -5.18
N PRO A 23 9.46 -15.01 -5.57
CA PRO A 23 8.44 -15.98 -5.20
C PRO A 23 8.25 -16.17 -3.70
N GLU A 24 9.22 -15.77 -2.90
CA GLU A 24 9.20 -15.97 -1.45
C GLU A 24 8.72 -14.73 -0.69
N TYR A 25 9.07 -13.52 -1.18
CA TYR A 25 8.75 -12.27 -0.49
C TYR A 25 8.83 -11.06 -1.42
N CYS A 26 8.25 -9.95 -0.95
CA CYS A 26 8.30 -8.68 -1.65
C CYS A 26 8.56 -7.56 -0.64
N GLY A 27 9.38 -6.58 -1.03
CA GLY A 27 9.63 -5.38 -0.24
C GLY A 27 9.58 -4.15 -1.13
N LYS A 28 8.77 -3.15 -0.73
CA LYS A 28 8.62 -1.90 -1.46
C LYS A 28 8.71 -0.72 -0.52
N LEU A 29 9.18 0.40 -1.04
CA LEU A 29 9.00 1.71 -0.44
C LEU A 29 7.96 2.46 -1.24
N LEU A 30 6.91 2.94 -0.58
CA LEU A 30 5.84 3.72 -1.18
C LEU A 30 5.94 5.15 -0.67
N PHE A 31 5.93 6.11 -1.59
CA PHE A 31 5.83 7.52 -1.26
C PHE A 31 4.46 8.05 -1.67
N PHE A 32 3.75 8.68 -0.72
CA PHE A 32 2.47 9.37 -0.98
C PHE A 32 2.65 10.85 -0.76
N ALA A 33 2.28 11.64 -1.76
CA ALA A 33 2.22 13.10 -1.60
C ALA A 33 1.01 13.48 -0.75
N LYS A 34 1.16 14.51 0.07
CA LYS A 34 0.10 15.03 0.94
C LYS A 34 -1.19 15.28 0.15
N GLY A 35 -2.30 14.82 0.69
CA GLY A 35 -3.63 14.98 0.11
C GLY A 35 -3.99 13.95 -0.95
N LYS A 36 -3.05 13.10 -1.33
CA LYS A 36 -3.28 12.08 -2.36
C LYS A 36 -3.70 10.75 -1.74
N ARG A 37 -4.31 9.89 -2.57
CA ARG A 37 -4.81 8.59 -2.13
C ARG A 37 -4.63 7.54 -3.22
N CYS A 38 -4.41 6.30 -2.80
CA CYS A 38 -4.44 5.17 -3.70
C CYS A 38 -5.89 4.70 -3.95
N SER A 39 -6.05 3.68 -4.77
CA SER A 39 -7.37 3.09 -5.04
C SER A 39 -7.92 2.37 -3.79
N TRP A 40 -9.24 2.19 -3.75
CA TRP A 40 -9.92 1.26 -2.86
C TRP A 40 -9.88 -0.10 -3.55
N HIS A 41 -9.08 -1.03 -3.00
CA HIS A 41 -8.74 -2.27 -3.69
C HIS A 41 -8.44 -3.40 -2.70
N TYR A 42 -8.27 -4.61 -3.24
CA TYR A 42 -7.88 -5.78 -2.46
C TYR A 42 -7.01 -6.71 -3.29
N HIS A 43 -6.36 -7.64 -2.60
CA HIS A 43 -5.56 -8.70 -3.21
C HIS A 43 -6.09 -10.06 -2.76
N LEU A 44 -6.11 -11.03 -3.68
CA LEU A 44 -6.51 -12.40 -3.37
C LEU A 44 -5.32 -13.25 -2.96
N LEU A 45 -4.15 -12.97 -3.53
CA LEU A 45 -2.93 -13.76 -3.34
C LEU A 45 -1.98 -13.13 -2.34
N LYS A 46 -1.86 -11.80 -2.36
CA LYS A 46 -0.87 -11.08 -1.56
C LYS A 46 -1.36 -10.84 -0.13
N ASP A 47 -0.53 -11.24 0.83
CA ASP A 47 -0.64 -10.88 2.23
C ASP A 47 0.44 -9.84 2.50
N GLU A 48 0.12 -8.73 3.18
CA GLU A 48 1.06 -7.62 3.30
C GLU A 48 0.98 -6.94 4.67
N THR A 49 2.12 -6.38 5.09
CA THR A 49 2.21 -5.53 6.27
C THR A 49 2.83 -4.21 5.86
N PHE A 50 2.20 -3.12 6.24
CA PHE A 50 2.72 -1.77 6.03
C PHE A 50 3.34 -1.24 7.31
N PHE A 51 4.45 -0.52 7.16
CA PHE A 51 5.12 0.18 8.25
C PHE A 51 5.29 1.64 7.83
N LEU A 52 4.76 2.57 8.63
CA LEU A 52 4.91 3.99 8.34
C LEU A 52 6.24 4.49 8.88
N GLN A 53 7.12 4.91 7.95
CA GLN A 53 8.43 5.43 8.28
C GLN A 53 8.36 6.92 8.63
N THR A 54 7.68 7.72 7.79
CA THR A 54 7.51 9.16 7.97
C THR A 54 6.13 9.57 7.50
N GLY A 55 5.63 10.69 8.02
CA GLY A 55 4.37 11.28 7.59
C GLY A 55 3.18 10.86 8.44
N LYS A 56 2.01 10.79 7.80
CA LYS A 56 0.76 10.44 8.47
C LYS A 56 -0.22 9.91 7.42
N ILE A 57 -0.77 8.73 7.65
CA ILE A 57 -1.67 8.05 6.71
C ILE A 57 -2.99 7.73 7.39
N HIS A 58 -4.11 8.09 6.74
CA HIS A 58 -5.43 7.63 7.12
C HIS A 58 -5.74 6.40 6.29
N LEU A 59 -5.79 5.25 6.94
CA LEU A 59 -6.02 3.95 6.31
C LEU A 59 -7.46 3.52 6.54
N PHE A 60 -8.19 3.29 5.43
CA PHE A 60 -9.53 2.71 5.44
C PHE A 60 -9.42 1.23 5.10
N TYR A 61 -10.14 0.37 5.81
CA TYR A 61 -10.05 -1.08 5.61
C TYR A 61 -11.34 -1.81 5.99
N GLY A 62 -11.54 -2.96 5.38
CA GLY A 62 -12.68 -3.82 5.69
C GLY A 62 -12.83 -4.94 4.66
N PHE A 63 -13.81 -5.79 4.89
CA PHE A 63 -14.08 -6.92 3.98
C PHE A 63 -15.27 -6.68 3.06
N ASP A 64 -16.08 -5.65 3.33
CA ASP A 64 -17.16 -5.23 2.44
C ASP A 64 -16.60 -4.38 1.31
N THR A 65 -17.21 -4.44 0.13
CA THR A 65 -16.83 -3.61 -1.01
C THR A 65 -17.21 -2.16 -0.83
N ASN A 66 -18.22 -1.88 0.02
CA ASN A 66 -18.69 -0.53 0.30
C ASN A 66 -17.75 0.14 1.32
N ILE A 67 -16.98 1.13 0.86
CA ILE A 67 -16.08 1.87 1.74
C ILE A 67 -16.81 2.59 2.87
N GLY A 68 -18.09 2.92 2.68
CA GLY A 68 -18.92 3.52 3.73
C GLY A 68 -19.11 2.63 4.94
N LEU A 69 -18.88 1.32 4.80
CA LEU A 69 -18.95 0.34 5.88
C LEU A 69 -17.57 -0.01 6.43
N SER A 70 -16.52 0.65 5.95
CA SER A 70 -15.14 0.37 6.39
C SER A 70 -14.86 0.95 7.77
N GLU A 71 -13.86 0.36 8.41
CA GLU A 71 -13.21 0.95 9.58
C GLU A 71 -12.04 1.80 9.09
N SER A 72 -11.46 2.59 9.98
CA SER A 72 -10.27 3.36 9.64
C SER A 72 -9.36 3.54 10.84
N ILE A 73 -8.09 3.81 10.54
CA ILE A 73 -7.06 4.08 11.54
C ILE A 73 -6.12 5.12 10.97
N VAL A 74 -5.63 6.02 11.82
CA VAL A 74 -4.58 6.96 11.44
C VAL A 74 -3.25 6.37 11.90
N LEU A 75 -2.35 6.14 10.94
CA LEU A 75 -1.00 5.64 11.22
C LEU A 75 -0.06 6.82 11.45
N GLU A 76 0.71 6.72 12.51
CA GLU A 76 1.80 7.63 12.85
C GLU A 76 3.14 6.92 12.59
N PRO A 77 4.26 7.66 12.46
CA PRO A 77 5.56 7.02 12.26
C PRO A 77 5.86 5.97 13.34
N GLY A 78 6.28 4.79 12.89
CA GLY A 78 6.52 3.65 13.76
C GLY A 78 5.36 2.68 13.88
N ASP A 79 4.18 3.04 13.36
CA ASP A 79 3.02 2.14 13.36
C ASP A 79 3.09 1.17 12.20
N LYS A 80 2.56 -0.03 12.43
CA LYS A 80 2.39 -1.03 11.38
C LYS A 80 0.94 -1.47 11.29
N PHE A 81 0.54 -1.98 10.12
CA PHE A 81 -0.80 -2.48 9.88
C PHE A 81 -0.74 -3.69 8.96
N HIS A 82 -1.36 -4.79 9.39
CA HIS A 82 -1.44 -6.01 8.58
C HIS A 82 -2.70 -5.98 7.72
N VAL A 83 -2.52 -6.09 6.40
CA VAL A 83 -3.60 -6.20 5.43
C VAL A 83 -3.67 -7.64 4.98
N GLU A 84 -4.70 -8.36 5.46
CA GLU A 84 -4.92 -9.76 5.10
C GLU A 84 -5.38 -9.88 3.66
N ARG A 85 -5.22 -11.08 3.09
CA ARG A 85 -5.82 -11.41 1.80
C ARG A 85 -7.30 -11.09 1.82
N LYS A 86 -7.83 -10.54 0.71
CA LYS A 86 -9.24 -10.13 0.52
C LYS A 86 -9.65 -8.88 1.29
N MET A 87 -8.85 -8.39 2.23
CA MET A 87 -9.17 -7.13 2.93
C MET A 87 -9.06 -5.96 1.96
N LYS A 88 -10.18 -5.22 1.81
CA LYS A 88 -10.22 -4.00 1.02
C LYS A 88 -9.50 -2.91 1.81
N HIS A 89 -8.73 -2.07 1.13
CA HIS A 89 -8.01 -1.00 1.80
C HIS A 89 -7.75 0.17 0.86
N GLN A 90 -7.64 1.35 1.46
CA GLN A 90 -7.25 2.58 0.78
C GLN A 90 -6.45 3.44 1.75
N MET A 91 -5.36 4.00 1.28
CA MET A 91 -4.53 4.91 2.06
C MET A 91 -4.69 6.33 1.53
N VAL A 92 -4.89 7.27 2.46
CA VAL A 92 -4.98 8.70 2.17
C VAL A 92 -3.84 9.39 2.95
N ALA A 93 -2.97 10.10 2.25
CA ALA A 93 -1.87 10.79 2.89
C ALA A 93 -2.34 12.11 3.50
N LEU A 94 -2.24 12.22 4.81
CA LEU A 94 -2.51 13.48 5.52
C LEU A 94 -1.30 14.41 5.48
N GLU A 95 -0.12 13.84 5.26
CA GLU A 95 1.16 14.53 5.07
C GLU A 95 1.95 13.74 4.02
N ASP A 96 3.04 14.33 3.48
CA ASP A 96 3.97 13.55 2.67
C ASP A 96 4.45 12.36 3.49
N SER A 97 4.32 11.15 2.95
CA SER A 97 4.49 9.93 3.73
C SER A 97 5.32 8.89 3.00
N GLU A 98 6.15 8.18 3.75
CA GLU A 98 6.89 7.03 3.28
C GLU A 98 6.47 5.80 4.06
N LEU A 99 5.99 4.78 3.35
CA LEU A 99 5.62 3.48 3.91
C LEU A 99 6.52 2.40 3.33
N PHE A 100 6.87 1.43 4.17
CA PHE A 100 7.42 0.18 3.68
C PHE A 100 6.30 -0.85 3.57
N GLU A 101 6.28 -1.57 2.46
CA GLU A 101 5.44 -2.76 2.27
C GLU A 101 6.31 -3.98 2.38
N PHE A 102 5.95 -4.88 3.29
CA PHE A 102 6.54 -6.21 3.41
C PHE A 102 5.43 -7.20 3.07
N SER A 103 5.62 -7.99 2.03
CA SER A 103 4.53 -8.83 1.53
C SER A 103 5.03 -10.12 0.91
N THR A 104 4.08 -10.98 0.59
CA THR A 104 4.30 -12.09 -0.32
C THR A 104 4.49 -11.52 -1.73
N GLN A 105 4.80 -12.37 -2.71
CA GLN A 105 5.06 -11.94 -4.08
C GLN A 105 3.93 -11.05 -4.62
N HIS A 106 4.31 -9.97 -5.28
CA HIS A 106 3.39 -9.06 -5.94
C HIS A 106 3.15 -9.48 -7.39
N PHE A 107 1.88 -9.48 -7.79
CA PHE A 107 1.43 -9.64 -9.18
C PHE A 107 0.49 -8.49 -9.51
N ASP A 108 0.73 -7.78 -10.62
CA ASP A 108 -0.10 -6.64 -11.02
C ASP A 108 -1.57 -7.05 -11.22
N GLU A 109 -1.81 -8.23 -11.77
CA GLU A 109 -3.15 -8.78 -12.00
C GLU A 109 -3.88 -9.15 -10.70
N ASP A 110 -3.19 -9.16 -9.56
CA ASP A 110 -3.77 -9.42 -8.25
C ASP A 110 -4.25 -8.14 -7.54
N SER A 111 -4.20 -7.00 -8.20
CA SER A 111 -4.73 -5.74 -7.69
C SER A 111 -6.14 -5.55 -8.24
N HIS A 112 -7.14 -5.83 -7.39
CA HIS A 112 -8.56 -5.74 -7.77
C HIS A 112 -9.12 -4.43 -7.28
N ARG A 113 -9.22 -3.45 -8.18
CA ARG A 113 -9.67 -2.10 -7.86
C ARG A 113 -11.19 -2.02 -7.92
N ILE A 114 -11.80 -1.55 -6.82
CA ILE A 114 -13.23 -1.28 -6.74
C ILE A 114 -13.50 0.12 -7.30
N PHE A 115 -12.67 1.11 -6.91
CA PHE A 115 -12.66 2.42 -7.55
C PHE A 115 -11.25 3.02 -7.49
N ARG A 116 -11.01 3.97 -8.37
CA ARG A 116 -9.71 4.58 -8.56
C ARG A 116 -9.35 5.53 -7.42
N GLY A 117 -8.04 5.69 -7.21
CA GLY A 117 -7.47 6.79 -6.46
C GLY A 117 -6.91 7.87 -7.39
N ASP A 118 -5.90 8.55 -6.94
CA ASP A 118 -5.18 9.59 -7.71
C ASP A 118 -4.21 9.02 -8.73
#